data_7f59f03dd31e6380460f57ebfeb78c82
#
_entry.id   7f59f03dd31e6380460f57ebfeb78c82
#
_cell.length_a   1.000
_cell.length_b   1.000
_cell.length_c   1.000
_cell.angle_alpha   90.00
_cell.angle_beta   90.00
_cell.angle_gamma   90.00
#
_symmetry.space_group_name_H-M   'P 1'
#
loop_
_entity.id
_entity.type
_entity.pdbx_description
1 polymer ?
#
loop_
_entity_poly.entity_id
_entity_poly.type
_entity_poly.pdbx_seq_one_letter_code
_entity_poly.pdbx_strand_id
1 'polypeptide(L)'
;MMDDLPAEWVRAIEVSFLGRLPERTWRLLFDRAHQIDAPPKTVLYPETEQVRTAHLVLILDGLVRVYRTSRSGREVTLRYARRGDILGLPSVVAEASPAAAQAVVPTRVVAMSAQALRARAQRDSQLAWAMAEEMAGSLFNIQERLAHNVFAPVRSRVARYLLDVATPAAGGSVAAASYEDIAGAIGTVRAVVARTLAGLRDEGLIRRTEEGIALVDPDGLRDAARADEFRDFRSRP
;
A
#
# COMPACT_ATOMS: atom_id res chain seq x y z
N MET A 1 -30.46 0.11 1.27
CA MET A 1 -30.33 -1.07 0.42
C MET A 1 -28.87 -1.25 0.04
N MET A 2 -28.10 -1.82 0.96
CA MET A 2 -26.71 -2.33 0.71
C MET A 2 -26.75 -3.74 0.07
N ASP A 3 -27.95 -4.23 -0.33
CA ASP A 3 -28.22 -5.62 -0.64
C ASP A 3 -27.69 -6.12 -2.02
N ASP A 4 -27.17 -5.23 -2.87
CA ASP A 4 -26.72 -5.60 -4.22
C ASP A 4 -25.20 -5.72 -4.42
N LEU A 5 -24.39 -5.18 -3.50
CA LEU A 5 -22.94 -5.32 -3.59
C LEU A 5 -22.45 -6.52 -2.76
N PRO A 6 -21.46 -7.29 -3.25
CA PRO A 6 -20.88 -8.37 -2.45
C PRO A 6 -20.39 -7.86 -1.09
N ALA A 7 -20.67 -8.61 -0.01
CA ALA A 7 -20.32 -8.21 1.36
C ALA A 7 -18.81 -7.87 1.54
N GLU A 8 -17.96 -8.50 0.73
CA GLU A 8 -16.53 -8.23 0.73
C GLU A 8 -16.20 -6.83 0.19
N TRP A 9 -16.90 -6.38 -0.85
CA TRP A 9 -16.75 -5.04 -1.41
C TRP A 9 -17.17 -3.99 -0.37
N VAL A 10 -18.32 -4.21 0.28
CA VAL A 10 -18.82 -3.32 1.33
C VAL A 10 -17.78 -3.16 2.43
N ARG A 11 -17.21 -4.25 2.95
CA ARG A 11 -16.16 -4.20 3.98
C ARG A 11 -14.90 -3.43 3.55
N ALA A 12 -14.54 -3.49 2.27
CA ALA A 12 -13.41 -2.74 1.74
C ALA A 12 -13.74 -1.25 1.56
N ILE A 13 -14.97 -0.94 1.13
CA ILE A 13 -15.46 0.43 1.01
C ILE A 13 -15.51 1.11 2.36
N GLU A 14 -16.04 0.44 3.40
CA GLU A 14 -16.17 0.97 4.76
C GLU A 14 -14.82 1.44 5.36
N VAL A 15 -13.74 0.74 5.07
CA VAL A 15 -12.41 1.11 5.56
C VAL A 15 -11.64 2.03 4.61
N SER A 16 -12.17 2.30 3.41
CA SER A 16 -11.61 3.27 2.45
C SER A 16 -12.08 4.70 2.75
N PHE A 17 -11.49 5.67 2.03
CA PHE A 17 -11.97 7.06 2.14
C PHE A 17 -13.44 7.22 1.69
N LEU A 18 -13.96 6.33 0.84
CA LEU A 18 -15.35 6.33 0.40
C LEU A 18 -16.31 6.01 1.54
N GLY A 19 -15.92 5.18 2.51
CA GLY A 19 -16.74 4.82 3.66
C GLY A 19 -17.08 6.00 4.58
N ARG A 20 -16.36 7.11 4.47
CA ARG A 20 -16.65 8.37 5.18
C ARG A 20 -17.74 9.20 4.51
N LEU A 21 -18.16 8.81 3.32
CA LEU A 21 -19.12 9.54 2.50
C LEU A 21 -20.50 8.85 2.51
N PRO A 22 -21.61 9.57 2.32
CA PRO A 22 -22.91 8.97 2.13
C PRO A 22 -22.93 7.97 0.97
N GLU A 23 -23.62 6.84 1.13
CA GLU A 23 -23.71 5.77 0.13
C GLU A 23 -24.11 6.29 -1.26
N ARG A 24 -25.07 7.20 -1.34
CA ARG A 24 -25.52 7.86 -2.58
C ARG A 24 -24.40 8.57 -3.34
N THR A 25 -23.32 8.95 -2.67
CA THR A 25 -22.17 9.65 -3.28
C THR A 25 -21.28 8.71 -4.06
N TRP A 26 -21.04 7.52 -3.54
CA TRP A 26 -20.08 6.58 -4.13
C TRP A 26 -20.71 5.38 -4.83
N ARG A 27 -21.98 5.03 -4.54
CA ARG A 27 -22.63 3.83 -5.08
C ARG A 27 -22.55 3.74 -6.62
N LEU A 28 -22.82 4.84 -7.31
CA LEU A 28 -22.77 4.89 -8.77
C LEU A 28 -21.37 4.58 -9.36
N LEU A 29 -20.31 4.66 -8.56
CA LEU A 29 -18.96 4.30 -9.00
C LEU A 29 -18.83 2.80 -9.23
N PHE A 30 -19.71 2.01 -8.61
CA PHE A 30 -19.70 0.56 -8.66
C PHE A 30 -20.65 -0.05 -9.70
N ASP A 31 -21.47 0.75 -10.40
CA ASP A 31 -22.46 0.26 -11.38
C ASP A 31 -21.82 -0.58 -12.52
N ARG A 32 -20.58 -0.27 -12.88
CA ARG A 32 -19.79 -0.98 -13.90
C ARG A 32 -18.49 -1.55 -13.34
N ALA A 33 -18.41 -1.64 -12.03
CA ALA A 33 -17.24 -2.20 -11.38
C ALA A 33 -17.22 -3.73 -11.56
N HIS A 34 -16.02 -4.28 -11.64
CA HIS A 34 -15.83 -5.72 -11.72
C HIS A 34 -14.64 -6.13 -10.85
N GLN A 35 -14.75 -7.35 -10.33
CA GLN A 35 -13.68 -7.94 -9.53
C GLN A 35 -12.61 -8.52 -10.44
N ILE A 36 -11.36 -8.40 -10.00
CA ILE A 36 -10.19 -9.00 -10.62
C ILE A 36 -9.45 -9.79 -9.54
N ASP A 37 -9.17 -11.04 -9.81
CA ASP A 37 -8.33 -11.92 -9.00
C ASP A 37 -6.93 -11.92 -9.63
N ALA A 38 -5.97 -11.35 -8.92
CA ALA A 38 -4.62 -11.11 -9.42
C ALA A 38 -3.62 -12.05 -8.71
N PRO A 39 -3.02 -13.01 -9.42
CA PRO A 39 -1.88 -13.76 -8.92
C PRO A 39 -0.71 -12.84 -8.55
N PRO A 40 0.22 -13.32 -7.69
CA PRO A 40 1.45 -12.58 -7.41
C PRO A 40 2.18 -12.16 -8.68
N LYS A 41 2.80 -10.97 -8.68
CA LYS A 41 3.50 -10.34 -9.80
C LYS A 41 2.60 -9.80 -10.93
N THR A 42 1.28 -9.92 -10.83
CA THR A 42 0.36 -9.27 -11.77
C THR A 42 0.47 -7.75 -11.65
N VAL A 43 0.70 -7.07 -12.76
CA VAL A 43 0.67 -5.61 -12.82
C VAL A 43 -0.79 -5.16 -12.94
N LEU A 44 -1.31 -4.55 -11.88
CA LEU A 44 -2.67 -4.03 -11.80
C LEU A 44 -2.78 -2.64 -12.45
N TYR A 45 -1.69 -1.91 -12.44
CA TYR A 45 -1.61 -0.53 -12.91
C TYR A 45 -0.22 -0.28 -13.50
N PRO A 46 -0.09 -0.01 -14.80
CA PRO A 46 1.20 0.26 -15.42
C PRO A 46 1.66 1.71 -15.16
N GLU A 47 2.96 1.94 -15.10
CA GLU A 47 3.54 3.27 -15.20
C GLU A 47 3.35 3.79 -16.64
N THR A 48 2.70 4.95 -16.80
CA THR A 48 2.44 5.54 -18.11
C THR A 48 2.33 7.05 -18.05
N GLU A 49 2.81 7.72 -19.08
CA GLU A 49 2.68 9.17 -19.23
C GLU A 49 1.28 9.60 -19.67
N GLN A 50 0.50 8.70 -20.26
CA GLN A 50 -0.87 8.97 -20.71
C GLN A 50 -1.81 7.83 -20.32
N VAL A 51 -2.80 8.14 -19.52
CA VAL A 51 -3.83 7.18 -19.12
C VAL A 51 -5.02 7.32 -20.07
N ARG A 52 -5.09 6.46 -21.09
CA ARG A 52 -6.22 6.44 -22.03
C ARG A 52 -7.51 5.90 -21.43
N THR A 53 -7.40 4.96 -20.50
CA THR A 53 -8.53 4.39 -19.74
C THR A 53 -8.11 4.30 -18.28
N ALA A 54 -8.41 5.37 -17.53
CA ALA A 54 -8.13 5.36 -16.10
C ALA A 54 -9.13 4.45 -15.39
N HIS A 55 -8.63 3.40 -14.75
CA HIS A 55 -9.37 2.64 -13.76
C HIS A 55 -8.87 3.01 -12.38
N LEU A 56 -9.78 3.06 -11.42
CA LEU A 56 -9.46 3.03 -10.02
C LEU A 56 -9.50 1.60 -9.56
N VAL A 57 -8.67 1.26 -8.63
CA VAL A 57 -8.59 -0.09 -8.09
C VAL A 57 -8.74 -0.02 -6.57
N LEU A 58 -9.88 -0.53 -6.07
CA LEU A 58 -10.09 -0.75 -4.63
C LEU A 58 -9.57 -2.14 -4.27
N ILE A 59 -8.70 -2.23 -3.27
CA ILE A 59 -8.16 -3.50 -2.81
C ILE A 59 -9.15 -4.14 -1.82
N LEU A 60 -9.62 -5.34 -2.15
CA LEU A 60 -10.49 -6.16 -1.30
C LEU A 60 -9.69 -6.99 -0.32
N ASP A 61 -8.58 -7.56 -0.79
CA ASP A 61 -7.70 -8.42 -0.01
C ASP A 61 -6.34 -8.55 -0.70
N GLY A 62 -5.28 -8.85 0.07
CA GLY A 62 -3.95 -9.02 -0.44
C GLY A 62 -3.01 -7.83 -0.16
N LEU A 63 -1.93 -7.78 -0.92
CA LEU A 63 -0.87 -6.78 -0.80
C LEU A 63 -0.41 -6.33 -2.18
N VAL A 64 -0.41 -5.03 -2.41
CA VAL A 64 0.01 -4.41 -3.67
C VAL A 64 1.18 -3.48 -3.41
N ARG A 65 2.26 -3.64 -4.18
CA ARG A 65 3.42 -2.76 -4.19
C ARG A 65 3.20 -1.65 -5.21
N VAL A 66 3.30 -0.40 -4.81
CA VAL A 66 3.34 0.77 -5.69
C VAL A 66 4.79 1.20 -5.86
N TYR A 67 5.28 1.26 -7.09
CA TYR A 67 6.70 1.49 -7.38
C TYR A 67 6.92 2.35 -8.63
N ARG A 68 8.11 2.88 -8.74
CA ARG A 68 8.61 3.54 -9.96
C ARG A 68 9.85 2.85 -10.50
N THR A 69 9.98 2.89 -11.82
CA THR A 69 11.14 2.34 -12.53
C THR A 69 12.02 3.47 -13.05
N SER A 70 13.30 3.42 -12.76
CA SER A 70 14.29 4.35 -13.33
C SER A 70 14.55 4.01 -14.80
N ARG A 71 15.16 4.94 -15.54
CA ARG A 71 15.60 4.69 -16.93
C ARG A 71 16.60 3.51 -17.06
N SER A 72 17.32 3.18 -15.99
CA SER A 72 18.22 2.05 -15.94
C SER A 72 17.55 0.73 -15.50
N GLY A 73 16.21 0.69 -15.39
CA GLY A 73 15.45 -0.49 -15.00
C GLY A 73 15.42 -0.76 -13.48
N ARG A 74 16.03 0.10 -12.66
CA ARG A 74 15.97 -0.06 -11.19
C ARG A 74 14.64 0.43 -10.67
N GLU A 75 14.03 -0.37 -9.79
CA GLU A 75 12.74 -0.06 -9.18
C GLU A 75 12.91 0.48 -7.76
N VAL A 76 12.09 1.44 -7.40
CA VAL A 76 11.95 1.94 -6.04
C VAL A 76 10.49 1.81 -5.59
N THR A 77 10.28 1.16 -4.45
CA THR A 77 8.95 1.05 -3.83
C THR A 77 8.59 2.36 -3.16
N LEU A 78 7.46 2.91 -3.56
CA LEU A 78 6.91 4.14 -2.97
C LEU A 78 6.06 3.82 -1.74
N ARG A 79 5.19 2.81 -1.83
CA ARG A 79 4.36 2.33 -0.72
C ARG A 79 3.83 0.92 -0.99
N TYR A 80 3.32 0.30 0.05
CA TYR A 80 2.44 -0.87 -0.06
C TYR A 80 0.99 -0.44 0.17
N ALA A 81 0.08 -1.07 -0.55
CA ALA A 81 -1.36 -0.83 -0.46
C ALA A 81 -2.06 -2.14 -0.07
N ARG A 82 -3.12 -2.02 0.73
CA ARG A 82 -3.84 -3.13 1.37
C ARG A 82 -5.35 -2.93 1.24
N ARG A 83 -6.13 -3.81 1.87
CA ARG A 83 -7.60 -3.68 1.93
C ARG A 83 -8.03 -2.27 2.27
N GLY A 84 -8.95 -1.73 1.46
CA GLY A 84 -9.52 -0.39 1.60
C GLY A 84 -8.71 0.70 0.90
N ASP A 85 -7.45 0.45 0.52
CA ASP A 85 -6.72 1.41 -0.30
C ASP A 85 -7.30 1.49 -1.71
N ILE A 86 -7.41 2.70 -2.23
CA ILE A 86 -7.80 2.97 -3.61
C ILE A 86 -6.60 3.49 -4.38
N LEU A 87 -6.21 2.75 -5.42
CA LEU A 87 -5.13 3.12 -6.33
C LEU A 87 -5.68 3.89 -7.52
N GLY A 88 -4.86 4.78 -8.09
CA GLY A 88 -5.19 5.53 -9.29
C GLY A 88 -5.82 6.91 -9.05
N LEU A 89 -6.05 7.35 -7.80
CA LEU A 89 -6.62 8.67 -7.52
C LEU A 89 -5.87 9.83 -8.20
N PRO A 90 -4.52 9.89 -8.19
CA PRO A 90 -3.81 10.96 -8.89
C PRO A 90 -4.12 10.99 -10.39
N SER A 91 -4.34 9.83 -11.03
CA SER A 91 -4.64 9.75 -12.46
C SER A 91 -6.01 10.32 -12.81
N VAL A 92 -6.96 10.37 -11.87
CA VAL A 92 -8.26 11.00 -12.07
C VAL A 92 -8.11 12.49 -12.36
N VAL A 93 -7.10 13.12 -11.77
CA VAL A 93 -6.85 14.57 -11.88
C VAL A 93 -5.79 14.87 -12.94
N ALA A 94 -4.65 14.17 -12.86
CA ALA A 94 -3.46 14.46 -13.67
C ALA A 94 -3.43 13.76 -15.05
N GLU A 95 -4.35 12.81 -15.29
CA GLU A 95 -4.42 12.01 -16.53
C GLU A 95 -3.12 11.26 -16.87
N ALA A 96 -2.31 11.01 -15.85
CA ALA A 96 -1.04 10.29 -15.95
C ALA A 96 -0.90 9.34 -14.75
N SER A 97 -0.22 8.22 -14.93
CA SER A 97 0.17 7.32 -13.86
C SER A 97 1.69 7.27 -13.73
N PRO A 98 2.28 8.08 -12.85
CA PRO A 98 3.73 8.12 -12.70
C PRO A 98 4.30 6.92 -11.93
N ALA A 99 3.47 5.98 -11.51
CA ALA A 99 3.88 4.80 -10.77
C ALA A 99 3.10 3.57 -11.24
N ALA A 100 3.74 2.42 -11.18
CA ALA A 100 3.12 1.12 -11.38
C ALA A 100 2.62 0.53 -10.06
N ALA A 101 1.65 -0.39 -10.16
CA ALA A 101 1.15 -1.16 -9.02
C ALA A 101 1.13 -2.66 -9.36
N GLN A 102 1.72 -3.48 -8.51
CA GLN A 102 1.88 -4.92 -8.72
C GLN A 102 1.46 -5.72 -7.48
N ALA A 103 0.69 -6.77 -7.69
CA ALA A 103 0.33 -7.72 -6.64
C ALA A 103 1.59 -8.43 -6.10
N VAL A 104 1.77 -8.41 -4.79
CA VAL A 104 2.89 -9.10 -4.09
C VAL A 104 2.48 -10.52 -3.71
N VAL A 105 1.25 -10.69 -3.27
CA VAL A 105 0.61 -11.96 -2.91
C VAL A 105 -0.66 -12.13 -3.75
N PRO A 106 -1.35 -13.29 -3.72
CA PRO A 106 -2.68 -13.40 -4.32
C PRO A 106 -3.56 -12.25 -3.82
N THR A 107 -4.10 -11.46 -4.73
CA THR A 107 -4.75 -10.18 -4.42
C THR A 107 -6.08 -10.10 -5.15
N ARG A 108 -7.13 -9.66 -4.45
CA ARG A 108 -8.45 -9.40 -5.02
C ARG A 108 -8.73 -7.92 -5.00
N VAL A 109 -9.20 -7.40 -6.12
CA VAL A 109 -9.46 -5.98 -6.29
C VAL A 109 -10.76 -5.74 -7.06
N VAL A 110 -11.31 -4.53 -6.91
CA VAL A 110 -12.43 -4.05 -7.73
C VAL A 110 -11.92 -2.92 -8.61
N ALA A 111 -12.07 -3.10 -9.92
CA ALA A 111 -11.80 -2.04 -10.89
C ALA A 111 -13.05 -1.17 -11.09
N MET A 112 -12.86 0.14 -10.99
CA MET A 112 -13.91 1.16 -11.11
C MET A 112 -13.55 2.19 -12.16
N SER A 113 -14.55 2.90 -12.70
CA SER A 113 -14.34 3.96 -13.67
C SER A 113 -13.77 5.23 -13.03
N ALA A 114 -12.56 5.63 -13.41
CA ALA A 114 -11.99 6.91 -13.02
C ALA A 114 -12.76 8.10 -13.63
N GLN A 115 -13.32 7.93 -14.82
CA GLN A 115 -14.14 8.95 -15.46
C GLN A 115 -15.44 9.21 -14.67
N ALA A 116 -16.08 8.15 -14.16
CA ALA A 116 -17.27 8.29 -13.32
C ALA A 116 -16.94 9.03 -12.01
N LEU A 117 -15.82 8.68 -11.37
CA LEU A 117 -15.35 9.39 -10.17
C LEU A 117 -15.07 10.87 -10.47
N ARG A 118 -14.35 11.18 -11.55
CA ARG A 118 -14.06 12.55 -11.98
C ARG A 118 -15.34 13.35 -12.20
N ALA A 119 -16.27 12.82 -13.00
CA ALA A 119 -17.53 13.48 -13.31
C ALA A 119 -18.38 13.74 -12.04
N ARG A 120 -18.35 12.82 -11.09
CA ARG A 120 -19.04 13.00 -9.81
C ARG A 120 -18.35 14.03 -8.91
N ALA A 121 -17.03 13.97 -8.78
CA ALA A 121 -16.26 14.90 -7.96
C ALA A 121 -16.37 16.36 -8.42
N GLN A 122 -16.56 16.59 -9.73
CA GLN A 122 -16.80 17.93 -10.27
C GLN A 122 -18.15 18.55 -9.85
N ARG A 123 -19.08 17.73 -9.31
CA ARG A 123 -20.42 18.15 -8.92
C ARG A 123 -20.70 17.93 -7.44
N ASP A 124 -19.80 17.25 -6.73
CA ASP A 124 -19.96 16.88 -5.32
C ASP A 124 -18.69 17.32 -4.56
N SER A 125 -18.80 18.45 -3.88
CA SER A 125 -17.69 19.03 -3.14
C SER A 125 -17.22 18.16 -1.97
N GLN A 126 -18.11 17.36 -1.36
CA GLN A 126 -17.73 16.45 -0.28
C GLN A 126 -16.86 15.32 -0.81
N LEU A 127 -17.21 14.77 -1.98
CA LEU A 127 -16.37 13.76 -2.64
C LEU A 127 -15.02 14.35 -3.06
N ALA A 128 -15.02 15.55 -3.67
CA ALA A 128 -13.77 16.21 -4.08
C ALA A 128 -12.86 16.49 -2.88
N TRP A 129 -13.43 16.93 -1.75
CA TRP A 129 -12.68 17.16 -0.52
C TRP A 129 -12.11 15.86 0.05
N ALA A 130 -12.91 14.79 0.13
CA ALA A 130 -12.45 13.50 0.61
C ALA A 130 -11.32 12.91 -0.27
N MET A 131 -11.37 13.12 -1.59
CA MET A 131 -10.27 12.77 -2.50
C MET A 131 -9.02 13.59 -2.20
N ALA A 132 -9.16 14.89 -1.93
CA ALA A 132 -8.03 15.76 -1.58
C ALA A 132 -7.38 15.32 -0.25
N GLU A 133 -8.17 14.99 0.77
CA GLU A 133 -7.68 14.46 2.05
C GLU A 133 -6.92 13.14 1.86
N GLU A 134 -7.45 12.21 1.05
CA GLU A 134 -6.80 10.94 0.76
C GLU A 134 -5.46 11.12 0.02
N MET A 135 -5.43 12.02 -0.98
CA MET A 135 -4.19 12.35 -1.69
C MET A 135 -3.17 13.04 -0.78
N ALA A 136 -3.60 13.94 0.10
CA ALA A 136 -2.73 14.59 1.08
C ALA A 136 -2.15 13.58 2.07
N GLY A 137 -2.98 12.66 2.59
CA GLY A 137 -2.54 11.57 3.44
C GLY A 137 -1.51 10.65 2.75
N SER A 138 -1.75 10.32 1.48
CA SER A 138 -0.81 9.55 0.67
C SER A 138 0.52 10.28 0.46
N LEU A 139 0.48 11.59 0.20
CA LEU A 139 1.68 12.43 0.07
C LEU A 139 2.50 12.46 1.36
N PHE A 140 1.86 12.66 2.52
CA PHE A 140 2.55 12.64 3.82
C PHE A 140 3.19 11.27 4.10
N ASN A 141 2.49 10.17 3.78
CA ASN A 141 3.05 8.82 3.91
C ASN A 141 4.30 8.63 3.05
N ILE A 142 4.29 9.13 1.80
CA ILE A 142 5.45 9.04 0.89
C ILE A 142 6.62 9.89 1.43
N GLN A 143 6.35 11.10 1.92
CA GLN A 143 7.38 11.97 2.50
C GLN A 143 8.01 11.35 3.75
N GLU A 144 7.20 10.77 4.65
CA GLU A 144 7.68 10.08 5.84
C GLU A 144 8.56 8.88 5.48
N ARG A 145 8.14 8.08 4.49
CA ARG A 145 8.94 6.95 3.99
C ARG A 145 10.26 7.40 3.37
N LEU A 146 10.24 8.47 2.59
CA LEU A 146 11.45 9.02 2.00
C LEU A 146 12.43 9.45 3.08
N ALA A 147 11.96 10.21 4.05
CA ALA A 147 12.77 10.66 5.19
C ALA A 147 13.33 9.47 5.98
N HIS A 148 12.49 8.47 6.29
CA HIS A 148 12.91 7.26 6.96
C HIS A 148 13.98 6.48 6.16
N ASN A 149 13.82 6.35 4.85
CA ASN A 149 14.80 5.64 4.01
C ASN A 149 16.15 6.34 3.94
N VAL A 150 16.16 7.69 4.06
CA VAL A 150 17.40 8.50 4.00
C VAL A 150 18.11 8.52 5.35
N PHE A 151 17.37 8.70 6.46
CA PHE A 151 17.97 9.02 7.76
C PHE A 151 17.95 7.86 8.76
N ALA A 152 16.99 6.91 8.64
CA ALA A 152 16.88 5.86 9.63
C ALA A 152 18.02 4.85 9.56
N PRO A 153 18.45 4.29 10.72
CA PRO A 153 19.40 3.19 10.78
C PRO A 153 18.91 1.97 9.98
N VAL A 154 19.83 1.14 9.48
CA VAL A 154 19.49 -0.07 8.71
C VAL A 154 18.52 -0.98 9.48
N ARG A 155 18.71 -1.11 10.80
CA ARG A 155 17.83 -1.90 11.67
C ARG A 155 16.38 -1.42 11.60
N SER A 156 16.16 -0.13 11.72
CA SER A 156 14.83 0.48 11.66
C SER A 156 14.20 0.31 10.26
N ARG A 157 14.99 0.47 9.20
CA ARG A 157 14.53 0.24 7.81
C ARG A 157 14.15 -1.22 7.55
N VAL A 158 14.90 -2.19 8.09
CA VAL A 158 14.57 -3.63 8.00
C VAL A 158 13.27 -3.91 8.76
N ALA A 159 13.14 -3.43 10.01
CA ALA A 159 11.94 -3.63 10.82
C ALA A 159 10.69 -3.05 10.13
N ARG A 160 10.79 -1.83 9.60
CA ARG A 160 9.70 -1.18 8.83
C ARG A 160 9.33 -1.98 7.59
N TYR A 161 10.32 -2.43 6.82
CA TYR A 161 10.08 -3.26 5.64
C TYR A 161 9.32 -4.54 5.99
N LEU A 162 9.71 -5.25 7.04
CA LEU A 162 9.03 -6.47 7.46
C LEU A 162 7.57 -6.22 7.84
N LEU A 163 7.29 -5.14 8.58
CA LEU A 163 5.92 -4.74 8.91
C LEU A 163 5.10 -4.39 7.65
N ASP A 164 5.74 -3.77 6.68
CA ASP A 164 5.08 -3.34 5.44
C ASP A 164 4.72 -4.50 4.52
N VAL A 165 5.50 -5.57 4.47
CA VAL A 165 5.26 -6.72 3.58
C VAL A 165 4.60 -7.91 4.27
N ALA A 166 4.49 -7.89 5.60
CA ALA A 166 3.86 -8.97 6.35
C ALA A 166 2.37 -9.09 5.98
N THR A 167 1.92 -10.32 5.78
CA THR A 167 0.53 -10.68 5.54
C THR A 167 0.05 -11.67 6.60
N PRO A 168 -1.25 -11.74 6.90
CA PRO A 168 -1.79 -12.72 7.82
C PRO A 168 -1.46 -14.16 7.39
N ALA A 169 -1.09 -14.99 8.36
CA ALA A 169 -0.81 -16.41 8.19
C ALA A 169 -1.37 -17.21 9.40
N ALA A 170 -1.38 -18.52 9.34
CA ALA A 170 -2.01 -19.39 10.36
C ALA A 170 -1.47 -19.22 11.79
N GLY A 171 -0.30 -18.62 11.98
CA GLY A 171 0.33 -18.40 13.29
C GLY A 171 0.66 -16.94 13.59
N GLY A 172 0.02 -15.97 12.94
CA GLY A 172 0.31 -14.55 13.09
C GLY A 172 0.52 -13.85 11.74
N SER A 173 1.57 -13.04 11.61
CA SER A 173 1.90 -12.36 10.37
C SER A 173 3.27 -12.82 9.85
N VAL A 174 3.36 -13.05 8.53
CA VAL A 174 4.59 -13.51 7.86
C VAL A 174 4.96 -12.55 6.73
N ALA A 175 6.22 -12.14 6.70
CA ALA A 175 6.84 -11.40 5.62
C ALA A 175 7.49 -12.40 4.64
N ALA A 176 6.84 -12.66 3.51
CA ALA A 176 7.36 -13.53 2.44
C ALA A 176 8.41 -12.74 1.61
N ALA A 177 9.61 -12.56 2.16
CA ALA A 177 10.69 -11.81 1.53
C ALA A 177 12.03 -12.52 1.68
N SER A 178 12.81 -12.52 0.61
CA SER A 178 14.20 -12.96 0.65
C SER A 178 15.13 -11.86 1.19
N TYR A 179 16.33 -12.22 1.56
CA TYR A 179 17.34 -11.24 2.01
C TYR A 179 17.74 -10.27 0.88
N GLU A 180 17.69 -10.73 -0.35
CA GLU A 180 17.90 -9.93 -1.54
C GLU A 180 16.79 -8.90 -1.75
N ASP A 181 15.52 -9.32 -1.56
CA ASP A 181 14.37 -8.41 -1.66
C ASP A 181 14.46 -7.30 -0.62
N ILE A 182 14.79 -7.67 0.63
CA ILE A 182 14.99 -6.69 1.70
C ILE A 182 16.14 -5.74 1.36
N ALA A 183 17.29 -6.28 0.95
CA ALA A 183 18.47 -5.49 0.63
C ALA A 183 18.20 -4.49 -0.50
N GLY A 184 17.53 -4.94 -1.56
CA GLY A 184 17.11 -4.10 -2.67
C GLY A 184 16.12 -3.02 -2.27
N ALA A 185 15.14 -3.37 -1.43
CA ALA A 185 14.09 -2.44 -1.00
C ALA A 185 14.61 -1.30 -0.09
N ILE A 186 15.58 -1.60 0.78
CA ILE A 186 16.12 -0.62 1.74
C ILE A 186 17.46 0.00 1.32
N GLY A 187 17.98 -0.34 0.13
CA GLY A 187 19.21 0.24 -0.39
C GLY A 187 20.47 -0.19 0.37
N THR A 188 20.61 -1.48 0.68
CA THR A 188 21.79 -2.05 1.37
C THR A 188 22.24 -3.35 0.71
N VAL A 189 23.19 -4.06 1.33
CA VAL A 189 23.69 -5.35 0.83
C VAL A 189 23.18 -6.51 1.69
N ARG A 190 23.02 -7.69 1.07
CA ARG A 190 22.52 -8.91 1.71
C ARG A 190 23.21 -9.25 3.04
N ALA A 191 24.52 -9.07 3.14
CA ALA A 191 25.29 -9.36 4.36
C ALA A 191 24.87 -8.49 5.55
N VAL A 192 24.54 -7.22 5.31
CA VAL A 192 24.04 -6.30 6.34
C VAL A 192 22.63 -6.71 6.77
N VAL A 193 21.74 -7.05 5.82
CA VAL A 193 20.41 -7.58 6.11
C VAL A 193 20.49 -8.84 6.98
N ALA A 194 21.34 -9.80 6.62
CA ALA A 194 21.50 -11.06 7.35
C ALA A 194 21.90 -10.81 8.82
N ARG A 195 22.85 -9.90 9.07
CA ARG A 195 23.28 -9.53 10.42
C ARG A 195 22.15 -8.82 11.19
N THR A 196 21.44 -7.93 10.55
CA THR A 196 20.32 -7.19 11.16
C THR A 196 19.18 -8.14 11.55
N LEU A 197 18.80 -9.07 10.65
CA LEU A 197 17.78 -10.07 10.95
C LEU A 197 18.21 -11.04 12.07
N ALA A 198 19.51 -11.38 12.17
CA ALA A 198 20.02 -12.16 13.28
C ALA A 198 19.78 -11.43 14.61
N GLY A 199 20.13 -10.15 14.70
CA GLY A 199 19.88 -9.34 15.90
C GLY A 199 18.39 -9.26 16.26
N LEU A 200 17.50 -8.99 15.31
CA LEU A 200 16.06 -8.95 15.56
C LEU A 200 15.50 -10.30 16.01
N ARG A 201 16.05 -11.42 15.51
CA ARG A 201 15.69 -12.78 15.94
C ARG A 201 16.19 -13.06 17.35
N ASP A 202 17.42 -12.70 17.66
CA ASP A 202 18.03 -12.94 18.98
C ASP A 202 17.30 -12.14 20.09
N GLU A 203 16.69 -11.00 19.73
CA GLU A 203 15.78 -10.21 20.57
C GLU A 203 14.36 -10.79 20.64
N GLY A 204 14.05 -11.86 19.91
CA GLY A 204 12.73 -12.50 19.91
C GLY A 204 11.66 -11.78 19.08
N LEU A 205 12.01 -10.74 18.30
CA LEU A 205 11.03 -9.95 17.53
C LEU A 205 10.53 -10.68 16.29
N ILE A 206 11.39 -11.53 15.71
CA ILE A 206 11.09 -12.28 14.47
C ILE A 206 11.57 -13.72 14.58
N ARG A 207 11.02 -14.59 13.73
CA ARG A 207 11.46 -15.97 13.55
C ARG A 207 11.44 -16.36 12.08
N ARG A 208 12.41 -17.16 11.65
CA ARG A 208 12.42 -17.74 10.31
C ARG A 208 11.48 -18.93 10.24
N THR A 209 10.68 -19.00 9.17
CA THR A 209 9.78 -20.10 8.84
C THR A 209 10.00 -20.55 7.39
N GLU A 210 9.35 -21.63 6.97
CA GLU A 210 9.36 -22.07 5.56
C GLU A 210 8.68 -21.05 4.64
N GLU A 211 7.66 -20.34 5.14
CA GLU A 211 6.89 -19.32 4.40
C GLU A 211 7.59 -17.96 4.33
N GLY A 212 8.65 -17.73 5.16
CA GLY A 212 9.35 -16.45 5.21
C GLY A 212 9.83 -16.07 6.61
N ILE A 213 9.59 -14.84 7.00
CA ILE A 213 9.97 -14.25 8.29
C ILE A 213 8.70 -13.97 9.10
N ALA A 214 8.41 -14.78 10.12
CA ALA A 214 7.28 -14.56 11.02
C ALA A 214 7.57 -13.42 11.99
N LEU A 215 6.62 -12.53 12.18
CA LEU A 215 6.63 -11.47 13.18
C LEU A 215 6.15 -12.04 14.50
N VAL A 216 7.08 -12.26 15.46
CA VAL A 216 6.79 -12.85 16.77
C VAL A 216 6.27 -11.79 17.73
N ASP A 217 6.92 -10.63 17.76
CA ASP A 217 6.50 -9.45 18.51
C ASP A 217 6.33 -8.26 17.56
N PRO A 218 5.11 -8.07 17.00
CA PRO A 218 4.85 -6.94 16.10
C PRO A 218 4.97 -5.57 16.76
N ASP A 219 4.72 -5.46 18.08
CA ASP A 219 4.83 -4.19 18.80
C ASP A 219 6.29 -3.82 19.04
N GLY A 220 7.11 -4.75 19.52
CA GLY A 220 8.55 -4.56 19.62
C GLY A 220 9.19 -4.28 18.25
N LEU A 221 8.66 -4.90 17.19
CA LEU A 221 9.13 -4.60 15.83
C LEU A 221 8.71 -3.20 15.35
N ARG A 222 7.52 -2.70 15.75
CA ARG A 222 7.09 -1.31 15.50
C ARG A 222 8.00 -0.33 16.23
N ASP A 223 8.38 -0.62 17.46
CA ASP A 223 9.31 0.21 18.22
C ASP A 223 10.71 0.20 17.55
N ALA A 224 11.20 -0.95 17.11
CA ALA A 224 12.44 -1.03 16.34
C ALA A 224 12.38 -0.28 14.99
N ALA A 225 11.20 -0.15 14.41
CA ALA A 225 10.97 0.59 13.17
C ALA A 225 10.88 2.11 13.36
N ARG A 226 10.65 2.59 14.59
CA ARG A 226 10.66 4.03 14.89
C ARG A 226 12.10 4.53 14.81
N ALA A 227 12.34 5.53 13.97
CA ALA A 227 13.57 6.30 14.04
C ALA A 227 13.36 7.43 15.07
N ASP A 228 14.22 7.53 16.07
CA ASP A 228 14.12 8.53 17.16
C ASP A 228 14.17 10.00 16.71
N GLU A 229 14.25 10.27 15.39
CA GLU A 229 14.64 11.56 14.86
C GLU A 229 13.50 12.38 14.20
N PHE A 230 12.29 11.81 14.03
CA PHE A 230 11.22 12.55 13.33
C PHE A 230 10.13 13.02 14.28
N ARG A 231 9.83 14.36 14.23
CA ARG A 231 8.63 14.91 14.88
C ARG A 231 7.39 14.37 14.18
N ASP A 232 6.56 13.65 14.91
CA ASP A 232 5.23 13.25 14.45
C ASP A 232 4.32 14.48 14.36
N PHE A 233 4.06 14.93 13.13
CA PHE A 233 3.14 16.05 12.88
C PHE A 233 1.66 15.66 12.96
N ARG A 234 1.34 14.35 13.14
CA ARG A 234 -0.02 13.84 13.25
C ARG A 234 -0.58 13.89 14.67
N SER A 235 0.27 14.06 15.68
CA SER A 235 -0.10 14.05 17.10
C SER A 235 -0.45 15.43 17.65
N ARG A 236 -0.96 16.36 16.85
CA ARG A 236 -1.57 17.59 17.37
C ARG A 236 -3.07 17.35 17.56
N PRO A 237 -3.59 17.63 18.78
CA PRO A 237 -5.00 17.54 19.12
C PRO A 237 -5.85 18.52 18.28
#